data_8845a805795281e4b2e55377f96e453e
#
_entry.id   8845a805795281e4b2e55377f96e453e
#
_cell.length_a   1.000
_cell.length_b   1.000
_cell.length_c   1.000
_cell.angle_alpha   90.00
_cell.angle_beta   90.00
_cell.angle_gamma   90.00
#
_symmetry.space_group_name_H-M   'P 1'
#
loop_
_entity.id
_entity.type
_entity.pdbx_description
1 polymer ?
#
loop_
_entity_poly.entity_id
_entity_poly.type
_entity_poly.pdbx_seq_one_letter_code
_entity_poly.pdbx_strand_id
1 'polypeptide(L)'
;MKTIYPFHSFLRRNLGMVEQIITAAGLAVLLYGLMWFIPSYPPDWGIVIVVAVFLISIGSPVAGYFLAVLAAAYPLYLVSIYLAVVFLAIAVIGQHAFIQNLGGVLMTLAAPLLNAVYLAWTIPVLGGLWWGPAGGALMGGLAALWMEVVASLAYLVPDLLNLIGVLPILTNPIAKFTSANSLETFQILFLPLSPDSSTLLYHTLQVALWAFVGWMVGMFNEKDFVQLTRPRSSVFLIGGGMLVLTVLQVGLNLWLGFPIAKEAQTAMGFAFFFSFIASVLLEVGQHFIEHPLPAPVQQSAPIQLDVDNAPAAMPVPPASAPDAPADDKSDDLIMLELD
;
A
#
# COMPACT_ATOMS: atom_id res chain seq x y z
N MET A 1 -6.45 -29.17 -2.42
CA MET A 1 -5.13 -28.90 -1.82
C MET A 1 -3.94 -29.26 -2.74
N LYS A 2 -3.98 -30.28 -3.58
CA LYS A 2 -2.84 -30.67 -4.46
C LYS A 2 -2.38 -29.60 -5.46
N THR A 3 -3.26 -28.70 -5.91
CA THR A 3 -2.93 -27.63 -6.89
C THR A 3 -2.47 -26.31 -6.24
N ILE A 4 -2.84 -26.05 -5.00
CA ILE A 4 -2.50 -24.80 -4.30
C ILE A 4 -1.04 -24.80 -3.84
N TYR A 5 -0.52 -25.94 -3.42
CA TYR A 5 0.85 -26.05 -2.92
C TYR A 5 1.93 -25.70 -3.96
N PRO A 6 1.90 -26.22 -5.20
CA PRO A 6 2.89 -25.85 -6.20
C PRO A 6 2.77 -24.37 -6.62
N PHE A 7 1.55 -23.82 -6.69
CA PHE A 7 1.34 -22.40 -7.00
C PHE A 7 1.91 -21.49 -5.90
N HIS A 8 1.62 -21.79 -4.63
CA HIS A 8 2.16 -21.07 -3.49
C HIS A 8 3.69 -21.11 -3.43
N SER A 9 4.29 -22.30 -3.62
CA SER A 9 5.75 -22.44 -3.64
C SER A 9 6.39 -21.70 -4.82
N PHE A 10 5.74 -21.65 -5.96
CA PHE A 10 6.17 -20.86 -7.13
C PHE A 10 6.14 -19.36 -6.83
N LEU A 11 5.01 -18.83 -6.28
CA LEU A 11 4.90 -17.42 -5.90
C LEU A 11 5.96 -17.02 -4.90
N ARG A 12 6.16 -17.81 -3.86
CA ARG A 12 7.13 -17.53 -2.82
C ARG A 12 8.58 -17.56 -3.34
N ARG A 13 8.88 -18.49 -4.23
CA ARG A 13 10.22 -18.58 -4.86
C ARG A 13 10.50 -17.38 -5.77
N ASN A 14 9.47 -16.80 -6.36
CA ASN A 14 9.58 -15.69 -7.31
C ASN A 14 8.99 -14.40 -6.76
N LEU A 15 8.95 -14.22 -5.43
CA LEU A 15 8.29 -13.06 -4.79
C LEU A 15 8.83 -11.73 -5.34
N GLY A 16 10.15 -11.56 -5.43
CA GLY A 16 10.74 -10.34 -5.98
C GLY A 16 10.34 -10.05 -7.43
N MET A 17 10.17 -11.07 -8.26
CA MET A 17 9.66 -10.91 -9.63
C MET A 17 8.18 -10.49 -9.63
N VAL A 18 7.37 -11.07 -8.74
CA VAL A 18 5.95 -10.71 -8.61
C VAL A 18 5.82 -9.26 -8.14
N GLU A 19 6.60 -8.82 -7.16
CA GLU A 19 6.63 -7.44 -6.70
C GLU A 19 7.04 -6.47 -7.81
N GLN A 20 8.06 -6.82 -8.59
CA GLN A 20 8.49 -6.01 -9.75
C GLN A 20 7.38 -5.89 -10.80
N ILE A 21 6.66 -6.97 -11.11
CA ILE A 21 5.55 -6.95 -12.06
C ILE A 21 4.40 -6.08 -11.55
N ILE A 22 4.03 -6.21 -10.27
CA ILE A 22 2.96 -5.40 -9.66
C ILE A 22 3.34 -3.92 -9.67
N THR A 23 4.58 -3.61 -9.31
CA THR A 23 5.10 -2.23 -9.30
C THR A 23 5.16 -1.64 -10.71
N ALA A 24 5.64 -2.41 -11.69
CA ALA A 24 5.65 -2.01 -13.10
C ALA A 24 4.25 -1.75 -13.63
N ALA A 25 3.30 -2.62 -13.29
CA ALA A 25 1.89 -2.45 -13.66
C ALA A 25 1.29 -1.18 -13.00
N GLY A 26 1.60 -0.93 -11.73
CA GLY A 26 1.17 0.27 -11.02
C GLY A 26 1.67 1.55 -11.69
N LEU A 27 2.97 1.62 -12.04
CA LEU A 27 3.55 2.76 -12.78
C LEU A 27 2.85 2.97 -14.13
N ALA A 28 2.64 1.89 -14.88
CA ALA A 28 1.98 1.93 -16.17
C ALA A 28 0.53 2.42 -16.08
N VAL A 29 -0.23 1.93 -15.10
CA VAL A 29 -1.63 2.34 -14.87
C VAL A 29 -1.72 3.81 -14.46
N LEU A 30 -0.86 4.27 -13.56
CA LEU A 30 -0.82 5.69 -13.15
C LEU A 30 -0.47 6.60 -14.31
N LEU A 31 0.52 6.23 -15.11
CA LEU A 31 0.91 7.00 -16.29
C LEU A 31 -0.22 7.02 -17.32
N TYR A 32 -0.87 5.89 -17.57
CA TYR A 32 -2.05 5.83 -18.44
C TYR A 32 -3.18 6.72 -17.92
N GLY A 33 -3.46 6.68 -16.62
CA GLY A 33 -4.44 7.55 -15.98
C GLY A 33 -4.12 9.03 -16.18
N LEU A 34 -2.87 9.44 -15.99
CA LEU A 34 -2.43 10.82 -16.24
C LEU A 34 -2.63 11.22 -17.72
N MET A 35 -2.25 10.36 -18.66
CA MET A 35 -2.44 10.63 -20.10
C MET A 35 -3.92 10.68 -20.50
N TRP A 36 -4.76 9.94 -19.81
CA TRP A 36 -6.20 9.99 -20.02
C TRP A 36 -6.81 11.29 -19.50
N PHE A 37 -6.35 11.77 -18.34
CA PHE A 37 -6.78 13.05 -17.76
C PHE A 37 -6.26 14.27 -18.54
N ILE A 38 -5.02 14.18 -19.05
CA ILE A 38 -4.38 15.25 -19.82
C ILE A 38 -3.97 14.66 -21.16
N PRO A 39 -4.88 14.65 -22.17
CA PRO A 39 -4.60 14.09 -23.49
C PRO A 39 -3.56 14.94 -24.22
N SER A 40 -2.30 14.58 -24.03
CA SER A 40 -1.13 15.32 -24.49
C SER A 40 -0.36 14.59 -25.58
N TYR A 41 -0.46 13.27 -25.62
CA TYR A 41 0.18 12.43 -26.61
C TYR A 41 -0.80 12.06 -27.74
N PRO A 42 -0.32 11.84 -28.98
CA PRO A 42 -1.13 11.20 -29.99
C PRO A 42 -1.67 9.85 -29.48
N PRO A 43 -2.90 9.45 -29.87
CA PRO A 43 -3.58 8.28 -29.28
C PRO A 43 -2.74 6.99 -29.25
N ASP A 44 -2.03 6.70 -30.33
CA ASP A 44 -1.21 5.49 -30.45
C ASP A 44 0.07 5.53 -29.60
N TRP A 45 0.66 6.74 -29.45
CA TRP A 45 1.88 6.92 -28.68
C TRP A 45 1.69 6.73 -27.18
N GLY A 46 0.52 7.11 -26.65
CA GLY A 46 0.20 6.90 -25.24
C GLY A 46 0.32 5.43 -24.85
N ILE A 47 -0.24 4.53 -25.64
CA ILE A 47 -0.15 3.08 -25.38
C ILE A 47 1.28 2.58 -25.50
N VAL A 48 2.03 3.01 -26.52
CA VAL A 48 3.44 2.62 -26.71
C VAL A 48 4.30 3.02 -25.51
N ILE A 49 4.13 4.27 -25.02
CA ILE A 49 4.87 4.77 -23.85
C ILE A 49 4.53 3.97 -22.60
N VAL A 50 3.24 3.71 -22.34
CA VAL A 50 2.79 2.92 -21.19
C VAL A 50 3.36 1.50 -21.21
N VAL A 51 3.33 0.83 -22.37
CA VAL A 51 3.92 -0.50 -22.53
C VAL A 51 5.45 -0.45 -22.36
N ALA A 52 6.12 0.57 -22.90
CA ALA A 52 7.57 0.73 -22.73
C ALA A 52 7.94 0.92 -21.24
N VAL A 53 7.19 1.77 -20.50
CA VAL A 53 7.39 1.96 -19.05
C VAL A 53 7.19 0.63 -18.32
N PHE A 54 6.14 -0.11 -18.62
CA PHE A 54 5.89 -1.42 -18.02
C PHE A 54 7.06 -2.39 -18.24
N LEU A 55 7.46 -2.59 -19.48
CA LEU A 55 8.52 -3.55 -19.83
C LEU A 55 9.88 -3.16 -19.24
N ILE A 56 10.24 -1.88 -19.29
CA ILE A 56 11.49 -1.39 -18.71
C ILE A 56 11.49 -1.49 -17.18
N SER A 57 10.33 -1.22 -16.54
CA SER A 57 10.19 -1.31 -15.08
C SER A 57 10.38 -2.75 -14.57
N ILE A 58 9.97 -3.77 -15.32
CA ILE A 58 10.22 -5.18 -14.97
C ILE A 58 11.73 -5.48 -14.97
N GLY A 59 12.47 -4.95 -15.96
CA GLY A 59 13.92 -5.17 -16.05
C GLY A 59 14.72 -4.32 -15.07
N SER A 60 14.30 -3.09 -14.82
CA SER A 60 14.95 -2.14 -13.94
C SER A 60 13.94 -1.14 -13.36
N PRO A 61 13.54 -1.27 -12.08
CA PRO A 61 12.63 -0.33 -11.43
C PRO A 61 13.13 1.13 -11.49
N VAL A 62 14.45 1.33 -11.40
CA VAL A 62 15.07 2.66 -11.49
C VAL A 62 14.88 3.26 -12.87
N ALA A 63 15.19 2.51 -13.94
CA ALA A 63 14.99 3.00 -15.31
C ALA A 63 13.52 3.23 -15.63
N GLY A 64 12.63 2.34 -15.17
CA GLY A 64 11.19 2.48 -15.28
C GLY A 64 10.67 3.73 -14.59
N TYR A 65 11.15 4.01 -13.37
CA TYR A 65 10.82 5.23 -12.64
C TYR A 65 11.18 6.49 -13.42
N PHE A 66 12.44 6.60 -13.89
CA PHE A 66 12.86 7.78 -14.65
C PHE A 66 12.09 7.93 -15.97
N LEU A 67 11.83 6.84 -16.67
CA LEU A 67 11.05 6.90 -17.90
C LEU A 67 9.61 7.34 -17.62
N ALA A 68 8.99 6.85 -16.56
CA ALA A 68 7.65 7.28 -16.12
C ALA A 68 7.62 8.76 -15.74
N VAL A 69 8.63 9.24 -15.00
CA VAL A 69 8.78 10.65 -14.62
C VAL A 69 8.90 11.55 -15.86
N LEU A 70 9.76 11.19 -16.82
CA LEU A 70 9.92 11.95 -18.06
C LEU A 70 8.64 11.94 -18.89
N ALA A 71 7.98 10.79 -19.00
CA ALA A 71 6.71 10.68 -19.71
C ALA A 71 5.59 11.48 -19.02
N ALA A 72 5.55 11.55 -17.70
CA ALA A 72 4.60 12.35 -16.96
C ALA A 72 4.89 13.87 -17.01
N ALA A 73 6.16 14.24 -17.14
CA ALA A 73 6.55 15.65 -17.23
C ALA A 73 6.00 16.35 -18.47
N TYR A 74 5.86 15.67 -19.59
CA TYR A 74 5.35 16.28 -20.83
C TYR A 74 3.87 16.71 -20.73
N PRO A 75 2.91 15.90 -20.27
CA PRO A 75 1.55 16.37 -19.98
C PRO A 75 1.52 17.58 -19.05
N LEU A 76 2.30 17.53 -17.97
CA LEU A 76 2.37 18.65 -17.01
C LEU A 76 2.98 19.90 -17.61
N TYR A 77 3.97 19.77 -18.50
CA TYR A 77 4.55 20.89 -19.25
C TYR A 77 3.52 21.58 -20.15
N LEU A 78 2.64 20.82 -20.79
CA LEU A 78 1.57 21.37 -21.61
C LEU A 78 0.52 22.12 -20.77
N VAL A 79 0.32 21.71 -19.52
CA VAL A 79 -0.54 22.45 -18.57
C VAL A 79 0.15 23.71 -18.10
N SER A 80 1.35 23.58 -17.53
CA SER A 80 2.18 24.70 -17.09
C SER A 80 3.64 24.25 -16.96
N ILE A 81 4.57 25.03 -17.51
CA ILE A 81 6.01 24.81 -17.35
C ILE A 81 6.41 24.78 -15.87
N TYR A 82 5.78 25.59 -15.03
CA TYR A 82 6.09 25.66 -13.60
C TYR A 82 5.68 24.38 -12.86
N LEU A 83 4.54 23.79 -13.22
CA LEU A 83 4.11 22.50 -12.68
C LEU A 83 5.07 21.38 -13.09
N ALA A 84 5.51 21.37 -14.34
CA ALA A 84 6.48 20.39 -14.81
C ALA A 84 7.84 20.52 -14.09
N VAL A 85 8.32 21.76 -13.89
CA VAL A 85 9.58 22.01 -13.17
C VAL A 85 9.49 21.58 -11.71
N VAL A 86 8.40 21.91 -11.01
CA VAL A 86 8.18 21.49 -9.62
C VAL A 86 8.06 19.97 -9.53
N PHE A 87 7.31 19.34 -10.42
CA PHE A 87 7.19 17.88 -10.48
C PHE A 87 8.56 17.20 -10.69
N LEU A 88 9.35 17.68 -11.66
CA LEU A 88 10.69 17.15 -11.91
C LEU A 88 11.62 17.37 -10.71
N ALA A 89 11.57 18.54 -10.08
CA ALA A 89 12.36 18.83 -8.89
C ALA A 89 12.02 17.85 -7.75
N ILE A 90 10.74 17.63 -7.47
CA ILE A 90 10.27 16.67 -6.45
C ILE A 90 10.73 15.26 -6.81
N ALA A 91 10.56 14.84 -8.08
CA ALA A 91 10.95 13.52 -8.54
C ALA A 91 12.46 13.28 -8.43
N VAL A 92 13.30 14.27 -8.78
CA VAL A 92 14.76 14.16 -8.70
C VAL A 92 15.25 14.23 -7.25
N ILE A 93 14.75 15.14 -6.44
CA ILE A 93 15.15 15.27 -5.03
C ILE A 93 14.70 14.03 -4.24
N GLY A 94 13.48 13.57 -4.46
CA GLY A 94 12.87 12.43 -3.79
C GLY A 94 13.24 11.06 -4.37
N GLN A 95 14.00 10.98 -5.49
CA GLN A 95 14.22 9.74 -6.24
C GLN A 95 14.65 8.55 -5.37
N HIS A 96 15.56 8.77 -4.42
CA HIS A 96 16.07 7.70 -3.56
C HIS A 96 14.96 7.12 -2.67
N ALA A 97 14.23 7.99 -1.98
CA ALA A 97 13.12 7.58 -1.12
C ALA A 97 11.96 6.96 -1.93
N PHE A 98 11.67 7.50 -3.11
CA PHE A 98 10.59 7.02 -3.97
C PHE A 98 10.90 5.65 -4.56
N ILE A 99 12.13 5.40 -5.02
CA ILE A 99 12.52 4.10 -5.57
C ILE A 99 12.55 3.04 -4.47
N GLN A 100 13.06 3.36 -3.28
CA GLN A 100 13.09 2.42 -2.16
C GLN A 100 11.68 2.04 -1.65
N ASN A 101 10.71 2.96 -1.71
CA ASN A 101 9.35 2.76 -1.24
C ASN A 101 8.34 2.82 -2.39
N LEU A 102 8.71 2.34 -3.57
CA LEU A 102 7.95 2.53 -4.80
C LEU A 102 6.50 2.03 -4.68
N GLY A 103 6.28 0.89 -4.02
CA GLY A 103 4.92 0.38 -3.75
C GLY A 103 4.05 1.37 -2.97
N GLY A 104 4.58 1.95 -1.89
CA GLY A 104 3.89 2.97 -1.10
C GLY A 104 3.62 4.26 -1.87
N VAL A 105 4.60 4.70 -2.66
CA VAL A 105 4.46 5.89 -3.54
C VAL A 105 3.37 5.68 -4.57
N LEU A 106 3.35 4.51 -5.24
CA LEU A 106 2.32 4.18 -6.23
C LEU A 106 0.93 4.14 -5.61
N MET A 107 0.81 3.54 -4.43
CA MET A 107 -0.45 3.48 -3.69
C MET A 107 -0.94 4.90 -3.32
N THR A 108 -0.05 5.78 -2.89
CA THR A 108 -0.34 7.19 -2.59
C THR A 108 -0.77 7.96 -3.83
N LEU A 109 -0.04 7.83 -4.95
CA LEU A 109 -0.37 8.50 -6.21
C LEU A 109 -1.66 7.96 -6.84
N ALA A 110 -2.01 6.70 -6.59
CA ALA A 110 -3.26 6.09 -7.02
C ALA A 110 -4.48 6.57 -6.21
N ALA A 111 -4.30 7.34 -5.13
CA ALA A 111 -5.38 7.77 -4.26
C ALA A 111 -6.61 8.34 -4.97
N PRO A 112 -6.50 9.25 -5.97
CA PRO A 112 -7.65 9.76 -6.69
C PRO A 112 -8.41 8.68 -7.48
N LEU A 113 -7.67 7.73 -8.09
CA LEU A 113 -8.26 6.60 -8.82
C LEU A 113 -8.95 5.62 -7.87
N LEU A 114 -8.29 5.31 -6.77
CA LEU A 114 -8.85 4.45 -5.71
C LEU A 114 -10.08 5.09 -5.07
N ASN A 115 -10.09 6.41 -4.93
CA ASN A 115 -11.24 7.15 -4.40
C ASN A 115 -12.47 7.03 -5.32
N ALA A 116 -12.27 7.07 -6.63
CA ALA A 116 -13.34 6.91 -7.61
C ALA A 116 -14.04 5.54 -7.52
N VAL A 117 -13.34 4.52 -7.05
CA VAL A 117 -13.86 3.16 -6.84
C VAL A 117 -14.06 2.81 -5.36
N TYR A 118 -14.16 3.81 -4.50
CA TYR A 118 -14.40 3.66 -3.06
C TYR A 118 -13.30 2.92 -2.28
N LEU A 119 -12.04 2.93 -2.76
CA LEU A 119 -10.93 2.20 -2.16
C LEU A 119 -9.86 3.09 -1.53
N ALA A 120 -10.00 4.42 -1.54
CA ALA A 120 -8.95 5.32 -1.04
C ALA A 120 -8.63 5.12 0.45
N TRP A 121 -9.59 4.69 1.25
CA TRP A 121 -9.41 4.45 2.69
C TRP A 121 -8.51 3.26 3.01
N THR A 122 -8.21 2.41 2.01
CA THR A 122 -7.20 1.35 2.15
C THR A 122 -5.82 1.93 2.40
N ILE A 123 -5.52 3.13 1.87
CA ILE A 123 -4.16 3.70 1.86
C ILE A 123 -3.61 3.93 3.28
N PRO A 124 -4.24 4.73 4.16
CA PRO A 124 -3.72 4.95 5.51
C PRO A 124 -3.69 3.64 6.32
N VAL A 125 -4.66 2.76 6.14
CA VAL A 125 -4.78 1.52 6.90
C VAL A 125 -3.70 0.51 6.48
N LEU A 126 -3.58 0.20 5.20
CA LEU A 126 -2.53 -0.70 4.70
C LEU A 126 -1.14 -0.07 4.81
N GLY A 127 -1.04 1.25 4.65
CA GLY A 127 0.19 1.98 4.90
C GLY A 127 0.71 1.75 6.33
N GLY A 128 -0.17 1.81 7.32
CA GLY A 128 0.17 1.50 8.71
C GLY A 128 0.53 0.03 8.93
N LEU A 129 -0.23 -0.90 8.32
CA LEU A 129 0.02 -2.34 8.47
C LEU A 129 1.34 -2.79 7.84
N TRP A 130 1.69 -2.26 6.67
CA TRP A 130 2.83 -2.77 5.87
C TRP A 130 4.11 -1.98 6.08
N TRP A 131 4.04 -0.69 6.35
CA TRP A 131 5.21 0.21 6.50
C TRP A 131 5.32 0.83 7.89
N GLY A 132 4.53 0.33 8.86
CA GLY A 132 4.58 0.78 10.24
C GLY A 132 4.05 2.21 10.45
N PRO A 133 4.24 2.78 11.67
CA PRO A 133 3.62 4.05 12.06
C PRO A 133 4.03 5.23 11.18
N ALA A 134 5.33 5.37 10.92
CA ALA A 134 5.85 6.48 10.11
C ALA A 134 5.41 6.36 8.64
N GLY A 135 5.48 5.16 8.06
CA GLY A 135 5.03 4.90 6.70
C GLY A 135 3.54 5.14 6.54
N GLY A 136 2.73 4.64 7.46
CA GLY A 136 1.27 4.86 7.48
C GLY A 136 0.89 6.33 7.59
N ALA A 137 1.57 7.09 8.46
CA ALA A 137 1.36 8.53 8.59
C ALA A 137 1.67 9.28 7.30
N LEU A 138 2.83 9.00 6.70
CA LEU A 138 3.24 9.64 5.44
C LEU A 138 2.30 9.30 4.31
N MET A 139 1.99 8.02 4.11
CA MET A 139 1.11 7.59 3.02
C MET A 139 -0.31 8.14 3.17
N GLY A 140 -0.88 8.07 4.38
CA GLY A 140 -2.21 8.61 4.66
C GLY A 140 -2.28 10.11 4.42
N GLY A 141 -1.36 10.88 5.01
CA GLY A 141 -1.31 12.34 4.86
C GLY A 141 -1.06 12.78 3.43
N LEU A 142 -0.07 12.19 2.74
CA LEU A 142 0.23 12.53 1.35
C LEU A 142 -0.89 12.10 0.39
N ALA A 143 -1.59 10.99 0.64
CA ALA A 143 -2.73 10.59 -0.17
C ALA A 143 -3.90 11.57 -0.04
N ALA A 144 -4.22 12.02 1.18
CA ALA A 144 -5.24 13.05 1.40
C ALA A 144 -4.87 14.36 0.70
N LEU A 145 -3.64 14.86 0.93
CA LEU A 145 -3.16 16.07 0.27
C LEU A 145 -3.18 15.95 -1.26
N TRP A 146 -2.76 14.81 -1.80
CA TRP A 146 -2.75 14.57 -3.23
C TRP A 146 -4.17 14.56 -3.82
N MET A 147 -5.13 13.95 -3.14
CA MET A 147 -6.54 13.99 -3.57
C MET A 147 -7.08 15.42 -3.60
N GLU A 148 -6.78 16.23 -2.59
CA GLU A 148 -7.20 17.65 -2.54
C GLU A 148 -6.56 18.46 -3.69
N VAL A 149 -5.28 18.27 -3.96
CA VAL A 149 -4.58 18.93 -5.08
C VAL A 149 -5.20 18.52 -6.43
N VAL A 150 -5.47 17.24 -6.65
CA VAL A 150 -6.11 16.75 -7.88
C VAL A 150 -7.54 17.29 -8.01
N ALA A 151 -8.30 17.35 -6.92
CA ALA A 151 -9.63 17.95 -6.91
C ALA A 151 -9.59 19.45 -7.28
N SER A 152 -8.63 20.18 -6.74
CA SER A 152 -8.40 21.59 -7.09
C SER A 152 -8.06 21.77 -8.57
N LEU A 153 -7.22 20.90 -9.14
CA LEU A 153 -6.93 20.89 -10.58
C LEU A 153 -8.18 20.58 -11.42
N ALA A 154 -9.03 19.69 -10.94
CA ALA A 154 -10.26 19.27 -11.61
C ALA A 154 -11.44 20.25 -11.47
N TYR A 155 -11.26 21.39 -10.85
CA TYR A 155 -12.35 22.36 -10.51
C TYR A 155 -13.41 21.77 -9.55
N LEU A 156 -13.10 20.70 -8.85
CA LEU A 156 -13.98 20.15 -7.83
C LEU A 156 -13.78 20.89 -6.50
N VAL A 157 -14.80 20.86 -5.65
CA VAL A 157 -14.63 21.30 -4.27
C VAL A 157 -13.68 20.31 -3.58
N PRO A 158 -12.56 20.77 -3.02
CA PRO A 158 -11.56 19.88 -2.44
C PRO A 158 -11.99 19.35 -1.07
N ASP A 159 -13.19 18.79 -0.98
CA ASP A 159 -13.72 18.11 0.19
C ASP A 159 -13.66 16.61 -0.03
N LEU A 160 -12.82 15.91 0.76
CA LEU A 160 -12.59 14.48 0.58
C LEU A 160 -13.87 13.65 0.72
N LEU A 161 -14.83 14.07 1.55
CA LEU A 161 -16.11 13.35 1.68
C LEU A 161 -16.98 13.50 0.44
N ASN A 162 -17.02 14.69 -0.15
CA ASN A 162 -17.81 14.94 -1.35
C ASN A 162 -17.14 14.39 -2.62
N LEU A 163 -15.84 14.01 -2.54
CA LEU A 163 -15.10 13.42 -3.65
C LEU A 163 -15.18 11.89 -3.69
N ILE A 164 -15.66 11.23 -2.63
CA ILE A 164 -15.70 9.77 -2.56
C ILE A 164 -16.58 9.22 -3.70
N GLY A 165 -16.02 8.32 -4.50
CA GLY A 165 -16.68 7.74 -5.67
C GLY A 165 -16.75 8.65 -6.89
N VAL A 166 -16.17 9.86 -6.84
CA VAL A 166 -16.11 10.78 -7.97
C VAL A 166 -14.74 10.70 -8.64
N LEU A 167 -14.75 10.43 -9.93
CA LEU A 167 -13.55 10.53 -10.75
C LEU A 167 -13.29 12.02 -11.03
N PRO A 168 -12.13 12.57 -10.69
CA PRO A 168 -11.82 13.95 -11.01
C PRO A 168 -11.69 14.09 -12.55
N ILE A 169 -12.73 14.64 -13.18
CA ILE A 169 -12.74 14.90 -14.62
C ILE A 169 -12.19 16.30 -14.81
N LEU A 170 -10.98 16.37 -15.37
CA LEU A 170 -10.36 17.64 -15.74
C LEU A 170 -11.02 18.18 -17.03
N THR A 171 -11.90 19.15 -16.89
CA THR A 171 -12.46 19.87 -18.02
C THR A 171 -11.44 20.91 -18.51
N ASN A 172 -10.58 20.51 -19.45
CA ASN A 172 -9.57 21.37 -20.06
C ASN A 172 -8.57 22.02 -19.07
N PRO A 173 -7.74 21.22 -18.37
CA PRO A 173 -6.75 21.73 -17.42
C PRO A 173 -5.73 22.66 -18.10
N ILE A 174 -5.45 22.44 -19.39
CA ILE A 174 -4.52 23.27 -20.18
C ILE A 174 -5.05 24.71 -20.24
N ALA A 175 -6.34 24.90 -20.54
CA ALA A 175 -6.92 26.23 -20.64
C ALA A 175 -6.85 27.04 -19.33
N LYS A 176 -6.94 26.35 -18.18
CA LYS A 176 -6.85 26.96 -16.84
C LYS A 176 -5.52 27.65 -16.58
N PHE A 177 -4.44 27.10 -17.12
CA PHE A 177 -3.08 27.54 -16.84
C PHE A 177 -2.38 28.26 -18.02
N THR A 178 -3.00 28.33 -19.20
CA THR A 178 -2.36 28.81 -20.46
C THR A 178 -1.79 30.22 -20.33
N SER A 179 -2.42 31.10 -19.53
CA SER A 179 -1.97 32.48 -19.35
C SER A 179 -1.29 32.74 -18.01
N ALA A 180 -1.16 31.73 -17.17
CA ALA A 180 -0.67 31.88 -15.81
C ALA A 180 0.86 31.99 -15.76
N ASN A 181 1.38 32.99 -15.06
CA ASN A 181 2.79 33.05 -14.66
C ASN A 181 3.08 32.12 -13.48
N SER A 182 4.32 32.10 -12.98
CA SER A 182 4.72 31.21 -11.89
C SER A 182 3.87 31.38 -10.61
N LEU A 183 3.64 32.62 -10.20
CA LEU A 183 2.86 32.95 -9.01
C LEU A 183 1.38 32.62 -9.20
N GLU A 184 0.82 32.97 -10.35
CA GLU A 184 -0.55 32.66 -10.70
C GLU A 184 -0.81 31.16 -10.79
N THR A 185 0.15 30.39 -11.33
CA THR A 185 0.05 28.91 -11.34
C THR A 185 -0.14 28.36 -9.94
N PHE A 186 0.66 28.83 -8.98
CA PHE A 186 0.52 28.39 -7.58
C PHE A 186 -0.76 28.92 -6.94
N GLN A 187 -1.17 30.15 -7.23
CA GLN A 187 -2.44 30.67 -6.75
C GLN A 187 -3.63 29.86 -7.28
N ILE A 188 -3.66 29.56 -8.58
CA ILE A 188 -4.71 28.73 -9.18
C ILE A 188 -4.76 27.33 -8.54
N LEU A 189 -3.60 26.76 -8.17
CA LEU A 189 -3.52 25.43 -7.58
C LEU A 189 -3.96 25.42 -6.11
N PHE A 190 -3.50 26.41 -5.33
CA PHE A 190 -3.67 26.38 -3.87
C PHE A 190 -4.82 27.25 -3.36
N LEU A 191 -5.27 28.26 -4.12
CA LEU A 191 -6.38 29.13 -3.70
C LEU A 191 -7.67 28.36 -3.39
N PRO A 192 -8.07 27.32 -4.15
CA PRO A 192 -9.24 26.52 -3.80
C PRO A 192 -9.13 25.79 -2.46
N LEU A 193 -7.89 25.49 -2.02
CA LEU A 193 -7.61 24.84 -0.73
C LEU A 193 -7.59 25.82 0.44
N SER A 194 -7.45 27.11 0.16
CA SER A 194 -7.29 28.15 1.19
C SER A 194 -8.00 29.46 0.83
N PRO A 195 -9.30 29.43 0.44
CA PRO A 195 -10.04 30.67 0.14
C PRO A 195 -10.23 31.51 1.41
N ASP A 196 -10.30 30.88 2.57
CA ASP A 196 -10.37 31.50 3.89
C ASP A 196 -9.67 30.62 4.94
N SER A 197 -9.47 31.17 6.14
CA SER A 197 -8.76 30.49 7.22
C SER A 197 -9.48 29.24 7.74
N SER A 198 -10.81 29.19 7.72
CA SER A 198 -11.61 28.04 8.18
C SER A 198 -11.49 26.87 7.21
N THR A 199 -11.52 27.14 5.92
CA THR A 199 -11.34 26.12 4.88
C THR A 199 -9.90 25.59 4.89
N LEU A 200 -8.89 26.47 5.03
CA LEU A 200 -7.51 26.02 5.18
C LEU A 200 -7.33 25.12 6.40
N LEU A 201 -7.91 25.50 7.55
CA LEU A 201 -7.88 24.68 8.75
C LEU A 201 -8.53 23.31 8.52
N TYR A 202 -9.67 23.31 7.85
CA TYR A 202 -10.42 22.09 7.52
C TYR A 202 -9.54 21.11 6.70
N HIS A 203 -8.94 21.55 5.59
CA HIS A 203 -8.09 20.71 4.76
C HIS A 203 -6.82 20.26 5.50
N THR A 204 -6.20 21.16 6.28
CA THR A 204 -5.05 20.79 7.10
C THR A 204 -5.38 19.69 8.09
N LEU A 205 -6.55 19.79 8.75
CA LEU A 205 -6.99 18.77 9.69
C LEU A 205 -7.40 17.47 9.00
N GLN A 206 -7.97 17.50 7.79
CA GLN A 206 -8.23 16.29 7.01
C GLN A 206 -6.95 15.52 6.71
N VAL A 207 -5.92 16.22 6.23
CA VAL A 207 -4.59 15.63 5.98
C VAL A 207 -4.00 15.04 7.26
N ALA A 208 -4.04 15.81 8.37
CA ALA A 208 -3.54 15.35 9.66
C ALA A 208 -4.31 14.13 10.19
N LEU A 209 -5.61 14.06 9.95
CA LEU A 209 -6.48 12.96 10.36
C LEU A 209 -6.13 11.67 9.61
N TRP A 210 -5.93 11.73 8.30
CA TRP A 210 -5.50 10.58 7.51
C TRP A 210 -4.11 10.09 7.94
N ALA A 211 -3.18 11.03 8.18
CA ALA A 211 -1.86 10.72 8.73
C ALA A 211 -1.96 10.06 10.11
N PHE A 212 -2.81 10.59 10.99
CA PHE A 212 -3.04 10.05 12.32
C PHE A 212 -3.58 8.61 12.29
N VAL A 213 -4.56 8.32 11.42
CA VAL A 213 -5.11 6.96 11.30
C VAL A 213 -4.04 5.98 10.82
N GLY A 214 -3.25 6.34 9.81
CA GLY A 214 -2.15 5.51 9.34
C GLY A 214 -1.10 5.25 10.41
N TRP A 215 -0.70 6.29 11.15
CA TRP A 215 0.19 6.18 12.30
C TRP A 215 -0.36 5.27 13.39
N MET A 216 -1.61 5.46 13.77
CA MET A 216 -2.30 4.70 14.81
C MET A 216 -2.36 3.20 14.46
N VAL A 217 -2.79 2.87 13.24
CA VAL A 217 -2.84 1.48 12.78
C VAL A 217 -1.46 0.84 12.83
N GLY A 218 -0.43 1.54 12.35
CA GLY A 218 0.96 1.06 12.41
C GLY A 218 1.45 0.83 13.83
N MET A 219 1.19 1.78 14.74
CA MET A 219 1.58 1.67 16.13
C MET A 219 0.93 0.47 16.85
N PHE A 220 -0.35 0.20 16.56
CA PHE A 220 -1.01 -0.98 17.12
C PHE A 220 -0.53 -2.27 16.47
N ASN A 221 -0.19 -2.26 15.18
CA ASN A 221 0.33 -3.42 14.47
C ASN A 221 1.70 -3.90 15.01
N GLU A 222 2.52 -3.02 15.55
CA GLU A 222 3.82 -3.36 16.14
C GLU A 222 3.71 -4.03 17.52
N LYS A 223 2.51 -4.13 18.11
CA LYS A 223 2.35 -4.78 19.41
C LYS A 223 2.46 -6.31 19.30
N ASP A 224 3.20 -6.92 20.20
CA ASP A 224 3.44 -8.38 20.24
C ASP A 224 2.15 -9.20 20.17
N PHE A 225 1.12 -8.78 20.89
CA PHE A 225 -0.20 -9.44 20.87
C PHE A 225 -0.79 -9.52 19.46
N VAL A 226 -0.66 -8.46 18.66
CA VAL A 226 -1.18 -8.40 17.29
C VAL A 226 -0.37 -9.30 16.38
N GLN A 227 0.95 -9.29 16.52
CA GLN A 227 1.84 -10.14 15.72
C GLN A 227 1.60 -11.64 16.00
N LEU A 228 1.38 -12.01 17.25
CA LEU A 228 1.13 -13.40 17.64
C LEU A 228 -0.24 -13.93 17.17
N THR A 229 -1.22 -13.06 16.95
CA THR A 229 -2.60 -13.45 16.59
C THR A 229 -2.96 -13.19 15.13
N ARG A 230 -1.99 -12.80 14.27
CA ARG A 230 -2.22 -12.66 12.82
C ARG A 230 -2.78 -13.95 12.21
N PRO A 231 -3.65 -13.87 11.19
CA PRO A 231 -4.21 -12.65 10.55
C PRO A 231 -5.47 -12.09 11.22
N ARG A 232 -5.98 -12.71 12.30
CA ARG A 232 -7.25 -12.28 12.92
C ARG A 232 -7.17 -10.85 13.48
N SER A 233 -6.07 -10.52 14.15
CA SER A 233 -5.86 -9.18 14.71
C SER A 233 -5.77 -8.10 13.64
N SER A 234 -5.19 -8.40 12.47
CA SER A 234 -5.13 -7.45 11.34
C SER A 234 -6.53 -7.06 10.85
N VAL A 235 -7.49 -7.99 10.82
CA VAL A 235 -8.88 -7.71 10.44
C VAL A 235 -9.51 -6.70 11.41
N PHE A 236 -9.28 -6.85 12.73
CA PHE A 236 -9.77 -5.90 13.73
C PHE A 236 -9.09 -4.53 13.61
N LEU A 237 -7.78 -4.49 13.31
CA LEU A 237 -7.07 -3.24 13.09
C LEU A 237 -7.57 -2.53 11.83
N ILE A 238 -7.82 -3.24 10.74
CA ILE A 238 -8.41 -2.71 9.52
C ILE A 238 -9.76 -2.09 9.82
N GLY A 239 -10.68 -2.85 10.45
CA GLY A 239 -12.00 -2.37 10.80
C GLY A 239 -11.97 -1.18 11.77
N GLY A 240 -11.13 -1.25 12.80
CA GLY A 240 -10.92 -0.19 13.78
C GLY A 240 -10.35 1.09 13.14
N GLY A 241 -9.32 0.97 12.31
CA GLY A 241 -8.72 2.10 11.58
C GLY A 241 -9.71 2.81 10.68
N MET A 242 -10.51 2.05 9.91
CA MET A 242 -11.55 2.63 9.06
C MET A 242 -12.69 3.26 9.84
N LEU A 243 -13.08 2.65 10.96
CA LEU A 243 -14.10 3.23 11.86
C LEU A 243 -13.62 4.57 12.43
N VAL A 244 -12.38 4.61 12.92
CA VAL A 244 -11.77 5.85 13.44
C VAL A 244 -11.69 6.91 12.34
N LEU A 245 -11.27 6.55 11.12
CA LEU A 245 -11.25 7.47 9.99
C LEU A 245 -12.64 8.05 9.72
N THR A 246 -13.68 7.19 9.69
CA THR A 246 -15.07 7.62 9.48
C THR A 246 -15.53 8.58 10.56
N VAL A 247 -15.36 8.20 11.83
CA VAL A 247 -15.83 8.99 12.98
C VAL A 247 -15.13 10.34 13.04
N LEU A 248 -13.82 10.36 12.84
CA LEU A 248 -13.04 11.59 12.88
C LEU A 248 -13.37 12.51 11.70
N GLN A 249 -13.57 11.96 10.49
CA GLN A 249 -13.92 12.73 9.30
C GLN A 249 -15.31 13.36 9.44
N VAL A 250 -16.30 12.60 9.92
CA VAL A 250 -17.65 13.13 10.20
C VAL A 250 -17.59 14.14 11.34
N GLY A 251 -16.87 13.82 12.41
CA GLY A 251 -16.69 14.72 13.56
C GLY A 251 -16.07 16.06 13.18
N LEU A 252 -15.06 16.05 12.30
CA LEU A 252 -14.42 17.27 11.78
C LEU A 252 -15.42 18.15 11.03
N ASN A 253 -16.23 17.56 10.14
CA ASN A 253 -17.24 18.29 9.40
C ASN A 253 -18.28 18.93 10.34
N LEU A 254 -18.80 18.15 11.29
CA LEU A 254 -19.79 18.64 12.26
C LEU A 254 -19.19 19.75 13.16
N TRP A 255 -17.95 19.60 13.58
CA TRP A 255 -17.28 20.56 14.45
C TRP A 255 -17.05 21.92 13.78
N LEU A 256 -16.64 21.90 12.49
CA LEU A 256 -16.41 23.12 11.74
C LEU A 256 -17.65 23.65 11.01
N GLY A 257 -18.81 22.97 11.13
CA GLY A 257 -20.06 23.39 10.53
C GLY A 257 -20.15 23.19 9.01
N PHE A 258 -19.30 22.34 8.43
CA PHE A 258 -19.37 21.98 7.01
C PHE A 258 -20.46 20.95 6.79
N PRO A 259 -21.42 21.19 5.88
CA PRO A 259 -22.51 20.25 5.64
C PRO A 259 -22.01 19.04 4.85
N ILE A 260 -22.42 17.85 5.28
CA ILE A 260 -22.16 16.61 4.54
C ILE A 260 -23.35 16.36 3.62
N ALA A 261 -23.14 16.37 2.31
CA ALA A 261 -24.17 16.04 1.34
C ALA A 261 -24.70 14.61 1.54
N LYS A 262 -25.99 14.38 1.25
CA LYS A 262 -26.60 13.04 1.40
C LYS A 262 -25.91 11.98 0.55
N GLU A 263 -25.51 12.36 -0.64
CA GLU A 263 -24.76 11.53 -1.58
C GLU A 263 -23.42 11.11 -0.98
N ALA A 264 -22.73 12.03 -0.30
CA ALA A 264 -21.46 11.76 0.38
C ALA A 264 -21.62 10.79 1.55
N GLN A 265 -22.74 10.85 2.29
CA GLN A 265 -23.03 9.89 3.37
C GLN A 265 -23.16 8.46 2.83
N THR A 266 -23.87 8.29 1.71
CA THR A 266 -24.00 6.98 1.06
C THR A 266 -22.66 6.49 0.50
N ALA A 267 -21.93 7.38 -0.16
CA ALA A 267 -20.61 7.10 -0.71
C ALA A 267 -19.60 6.69 0.39
N MET A 268 -19.67 7.32 1.57
CA MET A 268 -18.89 6.93 2.74
C MET A 268 -19.15 5.50 3.18
N GLY A 269 -20.42 5.08 3.20
CA GLY A 269 -20.79 3.70 3.52
C GLY A 269 -20.16 2.71 2.53
N PHE A 270 -20.19 3.02 1.24
CA PHE A 270 -19.53 2.22 0.22
C PHE A 270 -18.00 2.24 0.37
N ALA A 271 -17.40 3.41 0.64
CA ALA A 271 -15.97 3.52 0.85
C ALA A 271 -15.50 2.69 2.05
N PHE A 272 -16.22 2.74 3.17
CA PHE A 272 -15.95 1.89 4.32
C PHE A 272 -16.00 0.40 3.93
N PHE A 273 -17.10 -0.03 3.33
CA PHE A 273 -17.34 -1.44 3.03
C PHE A 273 -16.34 -2.00 2.00
N PHE A 274 -16.17 -1.32 0.85
CA PHE A 274 -15.26 -1.79 -0.19
C PHE A 274 -13.80 -1.70 0.23
N SER A 275 -13.39 -0.61 0.91
CA SER A 275 -12.04 -0.50 1.43
C SER A 275 -11.76 -1.55 2.51
N PHE A 276 -12.72 -1.86 3.37
CA PHE A 276 -12.58 -2.92 4.37
C PHE A 276 -12.34 -4.28 3.71
N ILE A 277 -13.20 -4.67 2.77
CA ILE A 277 -13.06 -5.95 2.06
C ILE A 277 -11.73 -6.01 1.32
N ALA A 278 -11.38 -4.98 0.56
CA ALA A 278 -10.14 -4.94 -0.19
C ALA A 278 -8.91 -5.04 0.72
N SER A 279 -8.89 -4.29 1.83
CA SER A 279 -7.77 -4.33 2.79
C SER A 279 -7.64 -5.71 3.44
N VAL A 280 -8.75 -6.35 3.82
CA VAL A 280 -8.72 -7.71 4.39
C VAL A 280 -8.22 -8.72 3.36
N LEU A 281 -8.68 -8.64 2.12
CA LEU A 281 -8.23 -9.55 1.05
C LEU A 281 -6.75 -9.38 0.75
N LEU A 282 -6.26 -8.14 0.71
CA LEU A 282 -4.84 -7.85 0.47
C LEU A 282 -3.97 -8.31 1.63
N GLU A 283 -4.36 -8.05 2.88
CA GLU A 283 -3.61 -8.48 4.07
C GLU A 283 -3.58 -10.01 4.19
N VAL A 284 -4.73 -10.68 3.98
CA VAL A 284 -4.78 -12.15 3.98
C VAL A 284 -3.94 -12.73 2.84
N GLY A 285 -3.97 -12.10 1.66
CA GLY A 285 -3.16 -12.50 0.51
C GLY A 285 -1.67 -12.37 0.80
N GLN A 286 -1.23 -11.25 1.38
CA GLN A 286 0.16 -11.03 1.78
C GLN A 286 0.59 -12.08 2.83
N HIS A 287 -0.19 -12.24 3.88
CA HIS A 287 0.08 -13.23 4.93
C HIS A 287 0.19 -14.65 4.36
N PHE A 288 -0.68 -15.02 3.40
CA PHE A 288 -0.63 -16.31 2.74
C PHE A 288 0.67 -16.51 1.94
N ILE A 289 1.17 -15.45 1.28
CA ILE A 289 2.41 -15.52 0.49
C ILE A 289 3.64 -15.61 1.40
N GLU A 290 3.67 -14.85 2.49
CA GLU A 290 4.80 -14.79 3.42
C GLU A 290 4.99 -16.06 4.23
N HIS A 291 3.90 -16.73 4.62
CA HIS A 291 3.98 -17.90 5.52
C HIS A 291 3.97 -19.21 4.73
N PRO A 292 4.86 -20.17 5.08
CA PRO A 292 4.87 -21.47 4.43
C PRO A 292 3.59 -22.24 4.76
N LEU A 293 2.99 -22.84 3.73
CA LEU A 293 1.91 -23.79 3.96
C LEU A 293 2.47 -25.01 4.74
N PRO A 294 1.71 -25.56 5.69
CA PRO A 294 2.11 -26.79 6.38
C PRO A 294 2.35 -27.87 5.31
N ALA A 295 3.51 -28.52 5.40
CA ALA A 295 3.82 -29.61 4.50
C ALA A 295 2.65 -30.61 4.49
N PRO A 296 2.21 -31.10 3.31
CA PRO A 296 1.21 -32.13 3.26
C PRO A 296 1.72 -33.29 4.12
N VAL A 297 0.95 -33.66 5.13
CA VAL A 297 1.27 -34.85 5.94
C VAL A 297 1.41 -35.99 4.95
N GLN A 298 2.65 -36.38 4.65
CA GLN A 298 2.88 -37.63 3.98
C GLN A 298 2.27 -38.67 4.94
N GLN A 299 1.10 -39.18 4.55
CA GLN A 299 0.64 -40.40 5.18
C GLN A 299 1.79 -41.37 5.00
N SER A 300 2.58 -41.54 6.07
CA SER A 300 3.59 -42.57 6.10
C SER A 300 2.88 -43.83 5.65
N ALA A 301 3.33 -44.37 4.52
CA ALA A 301 2.81 -45.65 4.07
C ALA A 301 2.78 -46.55 5.33
N PRO A 302 1.68 -47.22 5.64
CA PRO A 302 1.63 -48.07 6.79
C PRO A 302 2.90 -48.92 6.76
N ILE A 303 3.71 -48.81 7.81
CA ILE A 303 4.90 -49.63 7.97
C ILE A 303 4.38 -51.05 7.88
N GLN A 304 4.49 -51.65 6.70
CA GLN A 304 4.31 -53.11 6.59
C GLN A 304 5.44 -53.69 7.43
N LEU A 305 5.13 -53.98 8.66
CA LEU A 305 5.97 -54.83 9.47
C LEU A 305 6.03 -56.16 8.71
N ASP A 306 7.15 -56.36 8.04
CA ASP A 306 7.48 -57.59 7.37
C ASP A 306 7.70 -58.63 8.48
N VAL A 307 6.61 -59.27 8.91
CA VAL A 307 6.58 -60.20 10.03
C VAL A 307 7.44 -61.42 9.70
N ASP A 308 7.74 -61.67 8.41
CA ASP A 308 8.54 -62.79 7.97
C ASP A 308 10.07 -62.59 8.11
N ASN A 309 10.53 -61.34 8.37
CA ASN A 309 11.95 -61.00 8.57
C ASN A 309 12.23 -60.49 9.99
N ALA A 310 11.50 -60.94 11.00
CA ALA A 310 11.87 -60.67 12.38
C ALA A 310 13.24 -61.30 12.66
N PRO A 311 14.31 -60.51 12.91
CA PRO A 311 15.60 -61.09 13.28
C PRO A 311 15.40 -61.93 14.52
N ALA A 312 15.88 -63.19 14.48
CA ALA A 312 15.83 -64.11 15.58
C ALA A 312 16.30 -63.39 16.87
N ALA A 313 15.47 -63.49 17.90
CA ALA A 313 15.69 -62.84 19.19
C ALA A 313 17.15 -62.97 19.62
N MET A 314 17.88 -61.87 19.68
CA MET A 314 19.21 -61.82 20.25
C MET A 314 19.15 -62.32 21.69
N PRO A 315 20.05 -63.22 22.10
CA PRO A 315 20.09 -63.68 23.47
C PRO A 315 20.34 -62.48 24.40
N VAL A 316 19.48 -62.34 25.39
CA VAL A 316 19.58 -61.31 26.43
C VAL A 316 20.91 -61.50 27.16
N PRO A 317 21.80 -60.48 27.15
CA PRO A 317 23.03 -60.57 27.94
C PRO A 317 22.70 -60.64 29.44
N PRO A 318 23.44 -61.37 30.23
CA PRO A 318 23.18 -61.49 31.67
C PRO A 318 23.35 -60.14 32.35
N ALA A 319 22.45 -59.86 33.27
CA ALA A 319 22.44 -58.65 34.09
C ALA A 319 23.76 -58.49 34.82
N SER A 320 24.56 -57.51 34.45
CA SER A 320 25.76 -57.09 35.19
C SER A 320 25.34 -56.24 36.39
N ALA A 321 26.00 -56.57 37.49
CA ALA A 321 25.81 -56.03 38.84
C ALA A 321 25.99 -54.48 38.92
N PRO A 322 25.39 -53.87 40.00
CA PRO A 322 25.52 -52.43 40.23
C PRO A 322 26.87 -52.12 40.87
N ASP A 323 27.58 -51.14 40.35
CA ASP A 323 28.48 -50.31 41.14
C ASP A 323 29.17 -49.23 40.26
N ALA A 324 28.93 -47.99 40.57
CA ALA A 324 29.88 -47.03 41.04
C ALA A 324 29.36 -45.59 40.88
N PRO A 325 29.74 -44.65 41.74
CA PRO A 325 29.03 -43.38 41.90
C PRO A 325 29.36 -42.36 40.87
N ALA A 326 28.39 -41.47 40.68
CA ALA A 326 28.46 -40.30 39.84
C ALA A 326 29.68 -39.41 40.10
N ASP A 327 30.41 -39.06 39.07
CA ASP A 327 31.34 -37.94 39.05
C ASP A 327 30.62 -36.75 38.37
N ASP A 328 30.41 -35.79 39.22
CA ASP A 328 29.85 -34.49 38.96
C ASP A 328 30.89 -33.67 38.13
N LYS A 329 30.60 -33.39 36.91
CA LYS A 329 31.27 -32.34 36.15
C LYS A 329 30.28 -31.63 35.24
N SER A 330 29.72 -30.56 35.85
CA SER A 330 29.81 -29.17 35.43
C SER A 330 29.67 -28.87 33.93
N ASP A 331 28.57 -28.22 33.66
CA ASP A 331 28.49 -26.93 32.95
C ASP A 331 29.49 -26.71 31.78
N ASP A 332 29.02 -26.96 30.58
CA ASP A 332 29.43 -26.17 29.43
C ASP A 332 28.15 -25.75 28.68
N LEU A 333 27.55 -24.66 29.16
CA LEU A 333 26.60 -23.85 28.42
C LEU A 333 27.37 -23.16 27.28
N ILE A 334 27.28 -23.75 26.09
CA ILE A 334 27.70 -23.06 24.87
C ILE A 334 26.69 -21.95 24.59
N MET A 335 27.02 -20.74 24.95
CA MET A 335 26.37 -19.55 24.44
C MET A 335 26.66 -19.44 22.94
N LEU A 336 25.66 -19.71 22.10
CA LEU A 336 25.66 -19.29 20.72
C LEU A 336 25.33 -17.80 20.70
N GLU A 337 26.38 -16.96 20.57
CA GLU A 337 26.24 -15.60 20.14
C GLU A 337 25.80 -15.62 18.66
N LEU A 338 24.61 -15.10 18.42
CA LEU A 338 24.11 -14.76 17.09
C LEU A 338 24.41 -13.28 16.87
N ASP A 339 25.38 -12.99 15.99
CA ASP A 339 25.57 -11.70 15.35
C ASP A 339 24.47 -11.44 14.30
#